data_e484f4eea69d08311f20f1461ea10cf1
#
_entry.id   e484f4eea69d08311f20f1461ea10cf1
#
_cell.length_a   1.000
_cell.length_b   1.000
_cell.length_c   1.000
_cell.angle_alpha   90.00
_cell.angle_beta   90.00
_cell.angle_gamma   90.00
#
_symmetry.space_group_name_H-M   'P 1'
#
loop_
_entity.id
_entity.type
_entity.pdbx_description
1 polymer ?
#
loop_
_entity_poly.entity_id
_entity_poly.type
_entity_poly.pdbx_seq_one_letter_code
_entity_poly.pdbx_strand_id
1 'polypeptide(L)'
;MHRAGLAFASMSQNNKTINDNKLSFYAGIDVAKATLQLSINATSWTLSNDPKGCIRILKLIAEAEATRPGYKIHVIVEATGGYEAALVETLHRANQRLSVIQPSRVRHFANAKNKRAKSDPIDAAILAQFGEAIQPPPTLPPNAAQVHLVRLVARRAQLIETRITELNRAAHYRDKLLHKQSQQLLALLNRQVQQCEHAIAAQLAADQEMKTRAERVQQVPGIGPVVAAILQAQMPELGALRDTEAAALAGLAPYNRDSGPHKGTRSIWGGRASVRCALYMAALSAVRHDPILRNFYTRLRAAGKKPLVALTAVMRKLVVLLNHMLSKPTFKLAVRPN
;
A
#
# COMPACT_ATOMS: atom_id res chain seq x y z
N MET A 1 16.89 46.36 22.36
CA MET A 1 17.99 45.50 22.84
C MET A 1 17.43 44.13 23.22
N HIS A 2 18.08 43.13 22.73
CA HIS A 2 18.03 41.67 22.96
C HIS A 2 16.92 40.87 22.32
N ARG A 3 17.32 40.33 21.25
CA ARG A 3 17.09 39.06 20.55
C ARG A 3 17.01 37.87 21.53
N ALA A 4 15.99 37.08 21.39
CA ALA A 4 16.05 35.66 21.69
C ALA A 4 15.39 34.92 20.54
N GLY A 5 16.19 34.64 19.53
CA GLY A 5 15.87 33.62 18.52
C GLY A 5 16.00 32.24 19.17
N LEU A 6 14.91 31.52 19.25
CA LEU A 6 14.93 30.08 19.52
C LEU A 6 14.92 29.36 18.20
N ALA A 7 16.06 28.75 17.96
CA ALA A 7 16.36 27.88 16.87
C ALA A 7 15.35 26.74 16.79
N PHE A 8 14.57 26.69 15.72
CA PHE A 8 14.00 25.44 15.18
C PHE A 8 15.15 24.68 14.51
N ALA A 9 15.97 24.02 15.36
CA ALA A 9 16.94 23.07 14.90
C ALA A 9 16.23 21.80 14.44
N SER A 10 16.16 21.63 13.13
CA SER A 10 16.45 20.41 12.38
C SER A 10 16.12 19.07 13.07
N MET A 11 14.86 18.61 12.95
CA MET A 11 14.57 17.17 12.91
C MET A 11 14.50 16.67 11.45
N SER A 12 15.40 17.14 10.62
CA SER A 12 15.57 16.72 9.23
C SER A 12 16.93 16.04 9.04
N GLN A 13 17.33 15.18 9.98
CA GLN A 13 18.57 14.42 9.85
C GLN A 13 18.42 13.02 10.45
N ASN A 14 17.58 12.19 9.81
CA ASN A 14 17.83 10.75 9.76
C ASN A 14 17.44 10.15 8.41
N ASN A 15 17.36 10.94 7.36
CA ASN A 15 17.66 10.47 6.03
C ASN A 15 19.20 10.38 5.95
N LYS A 16 19.78 9.31 6.50
CA LYS A 16 21.03 8.80 5.93
C LYS A 16 20.70 8.44 4.49
N THR A 17 20.83 9.44 3.64
CA THR A 17 21.02 9.25 2.21
C THR A 17 22.11 8.19 2.13
N ILE A 18 21.76 7.00 1.67
CA ILE A 18 22.71 6.03 1.18
C ILE A 18 23.28 6.73 -0.05
N ASN A 19 24.25 7.60 0.17
CA ASN A 19 25.00 8.30 -0.85
C ASN A 19 26.06 7.32 -1.35
N ASP A 20 25.58 6.22 -1.95
CA ASP A 20 26.41 5.24 -2.60
C ASP A 20 26.50 5.59 -4.06
N ASN A 21 27.52 6.39 -4.38
CA ASN A 21 28.07 6.52 -5.72
C ASN A 21 28.74 5.21 -6.19
N LYS A 22 28.38 4.06 -5.59
CA LYS A 22 28.82 2.73 -5.98
C LYS A 22 28.01 2.27 -7.17
N LEU A 23 28.69 1.89 -8.22
CA LEU A 23 28.07 1.25 -9.37
C LEU A 23 27.28 0.02 -8.88
N SER A 24 26.03 -0.10 -9.28
CA SER A 24 25.17 -1.21 -8.90
C SER A 24 25.06 -2.21 -10.03
N PHE A 25 25.09 -3.50 -9.71
CA PHE A 25 24.59 -4.53 -10.59
C PHE A 25 23.42 -5.26 -9.91
N TYR A 26 22.61 -5.99 -10.66
CA TYR A 26 21.31 -6.42 -10.20
C TYR A 26 21.22 -7.92 -10.05
N ALA A 27 20.59 -8.36 -8.97
CA ALA A 27 20.16 -9.73 -8.76
C ALA A 27 18.63 -9.81 -8.75
N GLY A 28 18.06 -10.83 -9.35
CA GLY A 28 16.62 -11.09 -9.29
C GLY A 28 16.33 -12.28 -8.39
N ILE A 29 15.28 -12.17 -7.57
CA ILE A 29 14.79 -13.27 -6.75
C ILE A 29 13.31 -13.45 -7.01
N ASP A 30 12.96 -14.60 -7.61
CA ASP A 30 11.59 -15.07 -7.66
C ASP A 30 11.29 -15.89 -6.41
N VAL A 31 10.10 -15.66 -5.83
CA VAL A 31 9.72 -16.21 -4.52
C VAL A 31 8.48 -17.05 -4.65
N ALA A 32 8.60 -18.34 -4.33
CA ALA A 32 7.49 -19.26 -4.16
C ALA A 32 7.31 -19.63 -2.67
N LYS A 33 6.23 -20.34 -2.36
CA LYS A 33 5.94 -20.79 -0.99
C LYS A 33 7.08 -21.58 -0.36
N ALA A 34 7.70 -22.50 -1.12
CA ALA A 34 8.73 -23.42 -0.62
C ALA A 34 10.13 -23.08 -1.13
N THR A 35 10.26 -22.27 -2.17
CA THR A 35 11.52 -22.07 -2.89
C THR A 35 11.80 -20.59 -3.16
N LEU A 36 13.09 -20.26 -3.21
CA LEU A 36 13.65 -18.99 -3.64
C LEU A 36 14.55 -19.26 -4.84
N GLN A 37 14.24 -18.62 -5.97
CA GLN A 37 15.06 -18.71 -7.18
C GLN A 37 15.87 -17.45 -7.33
N LEU A 38 17.17 -17.53 -7.12
CA LEU A 38 18.11 -16.41 -7.25
C LEU A 38 18.76 -16.42 -8.63
N SER A 39 18.91 -15.26 -9.25
CA SER A 39 19.71 -15.07 -10.48
C SER A 39 20.68 -13.90 -10.31
N ILE A 40 21.98 -14.18 -10.50
CA ILE A 40 23.06 -13.17 -10.49
C ILE A 40 23.97 -13.45 -11.70
N ASN A 41 24.22 -12.47 -12.56
CA ASN A 41 25.13 -12.60 -13.71
C ASN A 41 24.82 -13.83 -14.58
N ALA A 42 23.56 -14.11 -14.89
CA ALA A 42 23.07 -15.27 -15.64
C ALA A 42 23.28 -16.65 -14.96
N THR A 43 23.86 -16.70 -13.77
CA THR A 43 23.90 -17.91 -12.95
C THR A 43 22.67 -17.95 -12.04
N SER A 44 22.06 -19.14 -11.92
CA SER A 44 20.83 -19.31 -11.12
C SER A 44 21.01 -20.38 -10.04
N TRP A 45 20.37 -20.15 -8.90
CA TRP A 45 20.33 -21.08 -7.77
C TRP A 45 18.90 -21.24 -7.28
N THR A 46 18.54 -22.46 -6.93
CA THR A 46 17.28 -22.79 -6.24
C THR A 46 17.57 -23.09 -4.79
N LEU A 47 16.92 -22.37 -3.89
CA LEU A 47 17.11 -22.42 -2.43
C LEU A 47 15.76 -22.62 -1.74
N SER A 48 15.77 -23.10 -0.51
CA SER A 48 14.55 -23.20 0.29
C SER A 48 14.07 -21.81 0.76
N ASN A 49 12.76 -21.59 0.80
CA ASN A 49 12.19 -20.37 1.38
C ASN A 49 12.05 -20.53 2.90
N ASP A 50 13.19 -20.59 3.55
CA ASP A 50 13.35 -20.70 5.01
C ASP A 50 14.54 -19.84 5.48
N PRO A 51 14.80 -19.72 6.80
CA PRO A 51 15.92 -18.93 7.30
C PRO A 51 17.29 -19.38 6.76
N LYS A 52 17.49 -20.70 6.48
CA LYS A 52 18.76 -21.22 5.93
C LYS A 52 18.96 -20.76 4.50
N GLY A 53 17.92 -20.82 3.66
CA GLY A 53 17.94 -20.33 2.29
C GLY A 53 18.17 -18.82 2.20
N CYS A 54 17.52 -18.04 3.08
CA CYS A 54 17.75 -16.59 3.15
C CYS A 54 19.21 -16.25 3.50
N ILE A 55 19.81 -16.96 4.46
CA ILE A 55 21.24 -16.79 4.82
C ILE A 55 22.14 -17.20 3.67
N ARG A 56 21.81 -18.27 2.93
CA ARG A 56 22.59 -18.70 1.77
C ARG A 56 22.54 -17.65 0.65
N ILE A 57 21.40 -17.00 0.42
CA ILE A 57 21.29 -15.87 -0.51
C ILE A 57 22.28 -14.75 -0.14
N LEU A 58 22.33 -14.34 1.13
CA LEU A 58 23.28 -13.31 1.57
C LEU A 58 24.73 -13.69 1.28
N LYS A 59 25.10 -14.98 1.49
CA LYS A 59 26.44 -15.47 1.16
C LYS A 59 26.73 -15.41 -0.33
N LEU A 60 25.80 -15.83 -1.19
CA LEU A 60 25.95 -15.78 -2.65
C LEU A 60 26.07 -14.33 -3.16
N ILE A 61 25.31 -13.41 -2.55
CA ILE A 61 25.42 -11.97 -2.85
C ILE A 61 26.83 -11.47 -2.47
N ALA A 62 27.30 -11.78 -1.27
CA ALA A 62 28.64 -11.37 -0.81
C ALA A 62 29.77 -11.98 -1.68
N GLU A 63 29.66 -13.26 -2.04
CA GLU A 63 30.55 -13.95 -2.96
C GLU A 63 30.61 -13.21 -4.33
N ALA A 64 29.46 -12.86 -4.89
CA ALA A 64 29.36 -12.15 -6.15
C ALA A 64 29.88 -10.70 -6.07
N GLU A 65 29.64 -9.98 -4.97
CA GLU A 65 30.20 -8.64 -4.74
C GLU A 65 31.73 -8.67 -4.63
N ALA A 66 32.29 -9.73 -4.02
CA ALA A 66 33.74 -9.90 -3.90
C ALA A 66 34.44 -10.05 -5.27
N THR A 67 33.75 -10.58 -6.28
CA THR A 67 34.30 -10.69 -7.66
C THR A 67 34.36 -9.34 -8.40
N ARG A 68 33.71 -8.29 -7.89
CA ARG A 68 33.61 -6.96 -8.51
C ARG A 68 33.84 -5.85 -7.47
N PRO A 69 35.08 -5.59 -7.06
CA PRO A 69 35.38 -4.55 -6.08
C PRO A 69 34.81 -3.19 -6.50
N GLY A 70 34.16 -2.48 -5.57
CA GLY A 70 33.51 -1.18 -5.83
C GLY A 70 32.05 -1.25 -6.29
N TYR A 71 31.54 -2.44 -6.63
CA TYR A 71 30.13 -2.63 -6.97
C TYR A 71 29.33 -3.18 -5.78
N LYS A 72 28.04 -2.85 -5.77
CA LYS A 72 27.07 -3.42 -4.84
C LYS A 72 25.89 -4.03 -5.59
N ILE A 73 25.39 -5.16 -5.11
CA ILE A 73 24.21 -5.79 -5.68
C ILE A 73 22.96 -5.04 -5.20
N HIS A 74 22.09 -4.71 -6.15
CA HIS A 74 20.74 -4.29 -5.88
C HIS A 74 19.79 -5.45 -6.18
N VAL A 75 19.16 -6.00 -5.15
CA VAL A 75 18.29 -7.16 -5.25
C VAL A 75 16.90 -6.72 -5.70
N ILE A 76 16.35 -7.37 -6.71
CA ILE A 76 14.98 -7.18 -7.19
C ILE A 76 14.15 -8.39 -6.81
N VAL A 77 13.11 -8.16 -6.02
CA VAL A 77 12.20 -9.20 -5.52
C VAL A 77 10.79 -8.93 -6.03
N GLU A 78 10.09 -9.95 -6.52
CA GLU A 78 8.66 -9.82 -6.84
C GLU A 78 7.80 -9.98 -5.58
N ALA A 79 6.79 -9.11 -5.42
CA ALA A 79 5.81 -9.23 -4.34
C ALA A 79 4.90 -10.44 -4.60
N THR A 80 4.88 -11.43 -3.71
CA THR A 80 4.15 -12.70 -3.86
C THR A 80 3.03 -12.90 -2.83
N GLY A 81 2.53 -11.79 -2.28
CA GLY A 81 1.42 -11.83 -1.32
C GLY A 81 1.83 -12.30 0.08
N GLY A 82 3.12 -12.17 0.44
CA GLY A 82 3.64 -12.39 1.78
C GLY A 82 4.72 -13.47 1.91
N TYR A 83 4.92 -14.33 0.90
CA TYR A 83 5.99 -15.32 0.94
C TYR A 83 7.39 -14.70 0.88
N GLU A 84 7.51 -13.48 0.36
CA GLU A 84 8.74 -12.68 0.28
C GLU A 84 9.12 -12.04 1.62
N ALA A 85 8.22 -11.97 2.61
CA ALA A 85 8.40 -11.14 3.81
C ALA A 85 9.64 -11.52 4.62
N ALA A 86 9.90 -12.82 4.84
CA ALA A 86 11.05 -13.29 5.62
C ALA A 86 12.38 -12.99 4.90
N LEU A 87 12.42 -13.15 3.58
CA LEU A 87 13.59 -12.81 2.76
C LEU A 87 13.86 -11.31 2.81
N VAL A 88 12.83 -10.48 2.57
CA VAL A 88 12.93 -9.02 2.57
C VAL A 88 13.42 -8.51 3.93
N GLU A 89 12.89 -9.05 5.03
CA GLU A 89 13.33 -8.71 6.38
C GLU A 89 14.81 -9.09 6.60
N THR A 90 15.23 -10.26 6.13
CA THR A 90 16.61 -10.73 6.25
C THR A 90 17.57 -9.85 5.46
N LEU A 91 17.21 -9.47 4.23
CA LEU A 91 18.00 -8.56 3.39
C LEU A 91 18.11 -7.16 4.02
N HIS A 92 17.02 -6.63 4.56
CA HIS A 92 17.03 -5.34 5.26
C HIS A 92 17.92 -5.35 6.51
N ARG A 93 17.85 -6.40 7.33
CA ARG A 93 18.72 -6.56 8.51
C ARG A 93 20.21 -6.60 8.15
N ALA A 94 20.52 -7.14 6.97
CA ALA A 94 21.88 -7.16 6.44
C ALA A 94 22.28 -5.87 5.72
N ASN A 95 21.45 -4.81 5.76
CA ASN A 95 21.63 -3.56 4.99
C ASN A 95 21.81 -3.78 3.49
N GLN A 96 21.23 -4.86 2.94
CA GLN A 96 21.28 -5.15 1.52
C GLN A 96 20.31 -4.24 0.77
N ARG A 97 20.79 -3.61 -0.31
CA ARG A 97 19.95 -2.80 -1.18
C ARG A 97 18.96 -3.69 -1.94
N LEU A 98 17.68 -3.42 -1.81
CA LEU A 98 16.63 -4.22 -2.48
C LEU A 98 15.45 -3.35 -2.92
N SER A 99 14.74 -3.83 -3.96
CA SER A 99 13.44 -3.28 -4.38
C SER A 99 12.41 -4.40 -4.50
N VAL A 100 11.28 -4.23 -3.84
CA VAL A 100 10.11 -5.12 -3.98
C VAL A 100 9.21 -4.56 -5.09
N ILE A 101 9.00 -5.34 -6.14
CA ILE A 101 8.32 -4.91 -7.36
C ILE A 101 6.97 -5.60 -7.49
N GLN A 102 5.96 -4.85 -7.92
CA GLN A 102 4.64 -5.41 -8.18
C GLN A 102 4.66 -6.35 -9.39
N PRO A 103 3.99 -7.52 -9.32
CA PRO A 103 3.96 -8.54 -10.39
C PRO A 103 3.53 -7.99 -11.76
N SER A 104 2.58 -7.06 -11.78
CA SER A 104 2.12 -6.45 -13.03
C SER A 104 3.23 -5.71 -13.79
N ARG A 105 4.15 -5.03 -13.08
CA ARG A 105 5.27 -4.30 -13.70
C ARG A 105 6.27 -5.25 -14.33
N VAL A 106 6.61 -6.33 -13.62
CA VAL A 106 7.52 -7.39 -14.12
C VAL A 106 6.92 -8.07 -15.34
N ARG A 107 5.62 -8.42 -15.28
CA ARG A 107 4.89 -9.03 -16.39
C ARG A 107 4.86 -8.14 -17.64
N HIS A 108 4.60 -6.85 -17.50
CA HIS A 108 4.62 -5.92 -18.63
C HIS A 108 6.01 -5.82 -19.25
N PHE A 109 7.06 -5.81 -18.44
CA PHE A 109 8.44 -5.82 -18.91
C PHE A 109 8.81 -7.12 -19.65
N ALA A 110 8.43 -8.27 -19.10
CA ALA A 110 8.64 -9.58 -19.75
C ALA A 110 7.94 -9.65 -21.11
N ASN A 111 6.69 -9.15 -21.19
CA ASN A 111 5.93 -9.08 -22.44
C ASN A 111 6.61 -8.15 -23.47
N ALA A 112 7.13 -7.01 -23.06
CA ALA A 112 7.87 -6.10 -23.93
C ALA A 112 9.17 -6.72 -24.49
N LYS A 113 9.77 -7.68 -23.76
CA LYS A 113 10.94 -8.46 -24.21
C LYS A 113 10.57 -9.74 -25.00
N ASN A 114 9.28 -9.95 -25.34
CA ASN A 114 8.79 -11.17 -26.01
C ASN A 114 9.14 -12.49 -25.27
N LYS A 115 9.46 -12.45 -23.99
CA LYS A 115 9.72 -13.64 -23.18
C LYS A 115 8.40 -14.13 -22.59
N ARG A 116 7.76 -15.09 -23.28
CA ARG A 116 6.49 -15.71 -22.89
C ARG A 116 6.65 -17.05 -22.17
N ALA A 117 7.85 -17.64 -22.22
CA ALA A 117 8.12 -18.90 -21.50
C ALA A 117 8.19 -18.62 -19.99
N LYS A 118 7.43 -19.38 -19.23
CA LYS A 118 7.31 -19.28 -17.78
C LYS A 118 8.08 -20.45 -17.14
N SER A 119 9.21 -20.14 -16.50
CA SER A 119 9.90 -21.05 -15.59
C SER A 119 10.62 -20.24 -14.55
N ASP A 120 10.71 -20.75 -13.33
CA ASP A 120 11.25 -20.01 -12.16
C ASP A 120 12.66 -19.41 -12.38
N PRO A 121 13.63 -20.11 -13.05
CA PRO A 121 14.92 -19.51 -13.39
C PRO A 121 14.83 -18.35 -14.38
N ILE A 122 13.90 -18.42 -15.34
CA ILE A 122 13.67 -17.36 -16.32
C ILE A 122 13.06 -16.14 -15.61
N ASP A 123 12.15 -16.36 -14.66
CA ASP A 123 11.48 -15.30 -13.93
C ASP A 123 12.47 -14.53 -13.03
N ALA A 124 13.39 -15.23 -12.33
CA ALA A 124 14.47 -14.58 -11.58
C ALA A 124 15.44 -13.78 -12.47
N ALA A 125 15.79 -14.31 -13.63
CA ALA A 125 16.64 -13.60 -14.60
C ALA A 125 15.96 -12.35 -15.18
N ILE A 126 14.64 -12.41 -15.42
CA ILE A 126 13.83 -11.26 -15.85
C ILE A 126 13.82 -10.17 -14.78
N LEU A 127 13.73 -10.52 -13.49
CA LEU A 127 13.81 -9.58 -12.38
C LEU A 127 15.16 -8.85 -12.35
N ALA A 128 16.28 -9.55 -12.53
CA ALA A 128 17.59 -8.92 -12.63
C ALA A 128 17.66 -7.93 -13.81
N GLN A 129 17.18 -8.35 -15.00
CA GLN A 129 17.14 -7.48 -16.20
C GLN A 129 16.18 -6.30 -16.03
N PHE A 130 15.09 -6.46 -15.29
CA PHE A 130 14.20 -5.36 -14.92
C PHE A 130 14.95 -4.34 -14.06
N GLY A 131 15.73 -4.81 -13.10
CA GLY A 131 16.59 -3.96 -12.27
C GLY A 131 17.55 -3.12 -13.09
N GLU A 132 18.26 -3.74 -14.04
CA GLU A 132 19.20 -3.05 -14.94
C GLU A 132 18.51 -1.98 -15.79
N ALA A 133 17.36 -2.32 -16.40
CA ALA A 133 16.69 -1.45 -17.36
C ALA A 133 15.92 -0.30 -16.69
N ILE A 134 15.32 -0.54 -15.53
CA ILE A 134 14.38 0.40 -14.86
C ILE A 134 15.05 1.13 -13.68
N GLN A 135 16.06 0.53 -13.07
CA GLN A 135 16.77 1.06 -11.90
C GLN A 135 15.79 1.53 -10.79
N PRO A 136 14.90 0.65 -10.29
CA PRO A 136 13.90 1.07 -9.34
C PRO A 136 14.53 1.58 -8.05
N PRO A 137 13.92 2.59 -7.38
CA PRO A 137 14.42 3.07 -6.09
C PRO A 137 14.38 1.95 -5.05
N PRO A 138 15.32 1.92 -4.08
CA PRO A 138 15.30 0.93 -3.01
C PRO A 138 14.02 1.00 -2.19
N THR A 139 13.48 -0.15 -1.84
CA THR A 139 12.41 -0.27 -0.84
C THR A 139 13.03 -0.08 0.54
N LEU A 140 12.58 0.93 1.27
CA LEU A 140 13.04 1.18 2.63
C LEU A 140 12.51 0.10 3.59
N PRO A 141 13.27 -0.25 4.66
CA PRO A 141 12.77 -1.15 5.67
C PRO A 141 11.50 -0.56 6.30
N PRO A 142 10.42 -1.35 6.38
CA PRO A 142 9.19 -0.86 6.99
C PRO A 142 9.40 -0.66 8.50
N ASN A 143 8.85 0.40 9.05
CA ASN A 143 8.77 0.57 10.49
C ASN A 143 7.97 -0.60 11.11
N ALA A 144 8.48 -1.20 12.20
CA ALA A 144 7.82 -2.31 12.89
C ALA A 144 6.37 -1.98 13.31
N ALA A 145 6.14 -0.76 13.78
CA ALA A 145 4.81 -0.25 14.13
C ALA A 145 3.88 -0.21 12.90
N GLN A 146 4.40 0.20 11.73
CA GLN A 146 3.68 0.22 10.47
C GLN A 146 3.31 -1.19 10.01
N VAL A 147 4.25 -2.14 10.08
CA VAL A 147 4.01 -3.55 9.73
C VAL A 147 2.91 -4.13 10.60
N HIS A 148 2.95 -3.87 11.91
CA HIS A 148 1.94 -4.36 12.83
C HIS A 148 0.55 -3.78 12.50
N LEU A 149 0.47 -2.49 12.26
CA LEU A 149 -0.77 -1.82 11.85
C LEU A 149 -1.34 -2.43 10.55
N VAL A 150 -0.51 -2.66 9.54
CA VAL A 150 -0.91 -3.31 8.27
C VAL A 150 -1.52 -4.68 8.53
N ARG A 151 -0.90 -5.50 9.39
CA ARG A 151 -1.40 -6.85 9.74
C ARG A 151 -2.76 -6.80 10.46
N LEU A 152 -2.92 -5.88 11.42
CA LEU A 152 -4.18 -5.69 12.15
C LEU A 152 -5.31 -5.24 11.22
N VAL A 153 -5.05 -4.27 10.34
CA VAL A 153 -6.04 -3.78 9.35
C VAL A 153 -6.42 -4.88 8.37
N ALA A 154 -5.45 -5.68 7.89
CA ALA A 154 -5.72 -6.81 7.01
C ALA A 154 -6.56 -7.89 7.72
N ARG A 155 -6.23 -8.23 8.98
CA ARG A 155 -7.02 -9.19 9.76
C ARG A 155 -8.45 -8.73 9.97
N ARG A 156 -8.64 -7.44 10.32
CA ARG A 156 -9.98 -6.85 10.44
C ARG A 156 -10.77 -7.00 9.14
N ALA A 157 -10.16 -6.71 7.98
CA ALA A 157 -10.83 -6.82 6.68
C ALA A 157 -11.28 -8.26 6.40
N GLN A 158 -10.43 -9.26 6.66
CA GLN A 158 -10.77 -10.68 6.51
C GLN A 158 -11.96 -11.09 7.41
N LEU A 159 -11.98 -10.64 8.67
CA LEU A 159 -13.08 -10.92 9.59
C LEU A 159 -14.41 -10.30 9.12
N ILE A 160 -14.36 -9.08 8.59
CA ILE A 160 -15.54 -8.42 8.00
C ILE A 160 -16.05 -9.18 6.77
N GLU A 161 -15.17 -9.62 5.88
CA GLU A 161 -15.53 -10.42 4.71
C GLU A 161 -16.20 -11.74 5.10
N THR A 162 -15.60 -12.47 6.06
CA THR A 162 -16.19 -13.71 6.61
C THR A 162 -17.55 -13.44 7.22
N ARG A 163 -17.70 -12.35 7.98
CA ARG A 163 -18.96 -11.94 8.59
C ARG A 163 -20.05 -11.66 7.55
N ILE A 164 -19.71 -10.93 6.48
CA ILE A 164 -20.65 -10.63 5.39
C ILE A 164 -21.08 -11.92 4.70
N THR A 165 -20.15 -12.83 4.44
CA THR A 165 -20.43 -14.14 3.84
C THR A 165 -21.41 -14.93 4.71
N GLU A 166 -21.18 -14.96 6.03
CA GLU A 166 -22.06 -15.67 6.96
C GLU A 166 -23.44 -15.00 7.11
N LEU A 167 -23.50 -13.67 7.12
CA LEU A 167 -24.78 -12.94 7.10
C LEU A 167 -25.62 -13.29 5.88
N ASN A 168 -25.00 -13.36 4.70
CA ASN A 168 -25.69 -13.73 3.47
C ASN A 168 -26.20 -15.18 3.51
N ARG A 169 -25.45 -16.11 4.09
CA ARG A 169 -25.88 -17.50 4.29
C ARG A 169 -27.03 -17.60 5.30
N ALA A 170 -26.91 -16.90 6.43
CA ALA A 170 -27.89 -16.90 7.50
C ALA A 170 -29.28 -16.46 7.03
N ALA A 171 -29.35 -15.55 6.06
CA ALA A 171 -30.61 -15.09 5.47
C ALA A 171 -31.40 -16.22 4.77
N HIS A 172 -30.76 -17.32 4.41
CA HIS A 172 -31.39 -18.47 3.75
C HIS A 172 -31.68 -19.66 4.68
N TYR A 173 -31.17 -19.63 5.92
CA TYR A 173 -31.39 -20.74 6.87
C TYR A 173 -32.80 -20.73 7.43
N ARG A 174 -33.55 -21.81 7.20
CA ARG A 174 -34.87 -22.04 7.77
C ARG A 174 -34.85 -23.00 8.97
N ASP A 175 -33.80 -23.81 9.05
CA ASP A 175 -33.58 -24.76 10.15
C ASP A 175 -33.09 -24.03 11.40
N LYS A 176 -33.70 -24.37 12.57
CA LYS A 176 -33.39 -23.72 13.85
C LYS A 176 -31.95 -23.98 14.30
N LEU A 177 -31.39 -25.17 14.03
CA LEU A 177 -30.03 -25.52 14.42
C LEU A 177 -29.02 -24.70 13.60
N LEU A 178 -29.20 -24.65 12.28
CA LEU A 178 -28.32 -23.87 11.37
C LEU A 178 -28.40 -22.39 11.70
N HIS A 179 -29.57 -21.86 11.96
CA HIS A 179 -29.74 -20.45 12.36
C HIS A 179 -29.03 -20.15 13.68
N LYS A 180 -29.17 -21.01 14.70
CA LYS A 180 -28.44 -20.86 15.98
C LYS A 180 -26.94 -20.90 15.82
N GLN A 181 -26.40 -21.84 15.02
CA GLN A 181 -24.97 -21.94 14.75
C GLN A 181 -24.45 -20.70 14.05
N SER A 182 -25.17 -20.19 13.06
CA SER A 182 -24.82 -18.96 12.35
C SER A 182 -24.81 -17.74 13.29
N GLN A 183 -25.79 -17.61 14.17
CA GLN A 183 -25.82 -16.53 15.17
C GLN A 183 -24.59 -16.60 16.11
N GLN A 184 -24.21 -17.80 16.57
CA GLN A 184 -23.02 -17.98 17.42
C GLN A 184 -21.73 -17.58 16.68
N LEU A 185 -21.59 -17.98 15.41
CA LEU A 185 -20.44 -17.59 14.59
C LEU A 185 -20.41 -16.08 14.36
N LEU A 186 -21.52 -15.44 14.03
CA LEU A 186 -21.62 -14.00 13.87
C LEU A 186 -21.26 -13.23 15.14
N ALA A 187 -21.69 -13.72 16.31
CA ALA A 187 -21.33 -13.15 17.61
C ALA A 187 -19.82 -13.24 17.85
N LEU A 188 -19.20 -14.38 17.52
CA LEU A 188 -17.72 -14.55 17.60
C LEU A 188 -16.99 -13.59 16.67
N LEU A 189 -17.41 -13.51 15.40
CA LEU A 189 -16.81 -12.62 14.40
C LEU A 189 -16.91 -11.15 14.82
N ASN A 190 -18.06 -10.72 15.33
CA ASN A 190 -18.23 -9.36 15.85
C ASN A 190 -17.26 -9.05 17.00
N ARG A 191 -17.08 -9.98 17.95
CA ARG A 191 -16.12 -9.85 19.04
C ARG A 191 -14.69 -9.74 18.53
N GLN A 192 -14.29 -10.58 17.57
CA GLN A 192 -12.96 -10.53 16.99
C GLN A 192 -12.70 -9.24 16.20
N VAL A 193 -13.71 -8.72 15.49
CA VAL A 193 -13.61 -7.40 14.81
C VAL A 193 -13.35 -6.30 15.83
N GLN A 194 -14.11 -6.26 16.92
CA GLN A 194 -13.91 -5.29 18.01
C GLN A 194 -12.51 -5.39 18.62
N GLN A 195 -12.01 -6.60 18.87
CA GLN A 195 -10.64 -6.82 19.36
C GLN A 195 -9.59 -6.25 18.41
N CYS A 196 -9.75 -6.47 17.09
CA CYS A 196 -8.86 -5.86 16.09
C CYS A 196 -8.96 -4.33 16.10
N GLU A 197 -10.16 -3.75 16.24
CA GLU A 197 -10.36 -2.30 16.30
C GLU A 197 -9.70 -1.68 17.54
N HIS A 198 -9.81 -2.32 18.70
CA HIS A 198 -9.11 -1.90 19.91
C HIS A 198 -7.58 -1.99 19.75
N ALA A 199 -7.07 -3.09 19.17
CA ALA A 199 -5.64 -3.24 18.91
C ALA A 199 -5.11 -2.19 17.91
N ILE A 200 -5.87 -1.87 16.87
CA ILE A 200 -5.56 -0.80 15.91
C ILE A 200 -5.50 0.56 16.62
N ALA A 201 -6.50 0.87 17.46
CA ALA A 201 -6.53 2.13 18.21
C ALA A 201 -5.34 2.24 19.17
N ALA A 202 -5.00 1.16 19.88
CA ALA A 202 -3.84 1.11 20.77
C ALA A 202 -2.52 1.30 19.99
N GLN A 203 -2.39 0.64 18.83
CA GLN A 203 -1.22 0.78 17.97
C GLN A 203 -1.03 2.20 17.45
N LEU A 204 -2.11 2.87 17.03
CA LEU A 204 -2.08 4.27 16.60
C LEU A 204 -1.75 5.22 17.75
N ALA A 205 -2.21 4.92 18.96
CA ALA A 205 -1.95 5.75 20.15
C ALA A 205 -0.52 5.60 20.70
N ALA A 206 0.11 4.44 20.48
CA ALA A 206 1.46 4.15 20.95
C ALA A 206 2.56 4.91 20.18
N ASP A 207 2.29 5.36 18.97
CA ASP A 207 3.20 6.14 18.13
C ASP A 207 2.65 7.55 17.95
N GLN A 208 3.38 8.55 18.44
CA GLN A 208 2.92 9.95 18.45
C GLN A 208 2.71 10.52 17.04
N GLU A 209 3.53 10.12 16.08
CA GLU A 209 3.37 10.55 14.69
C GLU A 209 2.10 9.93 14.07
N MET A 210 1.90 8.62 14.24
CA MET A 210 0.69 7.94 13.79
C MET A 210 -0.57 8.50 14.43
N LYS A 211 -0.54 8.79 15.73
CA LYS A 211 -1.64 9.41 16.47
C LYS A 211 -2.00 10.77 15.87
N THR A 212 -1.01 11.65 15.75
CA THR A 212 -1.22 12.99 15.21
C THR A 212 -1.76 12.96 13.77
N ARG A 213 -1.24 12.07 12.95
CA ARG A 213 -1.74 11.87 11.58
C ARG A 213 -3.18 11.36 11.55
N ALA A 214 -3.52 10.39 12.42
CA ALA A 214 -4.88 9.86 12.53
C ALA A 214 -5.88 10.91 12.98
N GLU A 215 -5.59 11.65 14.05
CA GLU A 215 -6.41 12.73 14.57
C GLU A 215 -6.64 13.82 13.50
N ARG A 216 -5.61 14.12 12.73
CA ARG A 216 -5.67 15.14 11.70
C ARG A 216 -6.60 14.77 10.55
N VAL A 217 -6.50 13.54 10.01
CA VAL A 217 -7.38 13.11 8.92
C VAL A 217 -8.84 12.94 9.37
N GLN A 218 -9.06 12.60 10.65
CA GLN A 218 -10.40 12.48 11.24
C GLN A 218 -11.14 13.82 11.38
N GLN A 219 -10.48 14.96 11.23
CA GLN A 219 -11.15 16.25 11.14
C GLN A 219 -12.01 16.39 9.87
N VAL A 220 -11.75 15.56 8.83
CA VAL A 220 -12.55 15.57 7.61
C VAL A 220 -13.83 14.77 7.83
N PRO A 221 -15.02 15.34 7.60
CA PRO A 221 -16.27 14.60 7.72
C PRO A 221 -16.30 13.35 6.85
N GLY A 222 -16.76 12.27 7.47
CA GLY A 222 -16.77 10.95 6.84
C GLY A 222 -15.51 10.13 7.07
N ILE A 223 -14.43 10.73 7.60
CA ILE A 223 -13.22 10.00 7.97
C ILE A 223 -13.29 9.61 9.44
N GLY A 224 -13.77 8.41 9.72
CA GLY A 224 -13.75 7.84 11.06
C GLY A 224 -12.44 7.10 11.38
N PRO A 225 -12.31 6.56 12.62
CA PRO A 225 -11.09 5.87 13.08
C PRO A 225 -10.65 4.73 12.16
N VAL A 226 -11.59 3.95 11.65
CA VAL A 226 -11.33 2.82 10.75
C VAL A 226 -10.75 3.30 9.41
N VAL A 227 -11.31 4.36 8.82
CA VAL A 227 -10.81 4.92 7.56
C VAL A 227 -9.42 5.51 7.78
N ALA A 228 -9.19 6.23 8.87
CA ALA A 228 -7.89 6.79 9.24
C ALA A 228 -6.83 5.67 9.39
N ALA A 229 -7.18 4.56 10.05
CA ALA A 229 -6.30 3.41 10.20
C ALA A 229 -5.96 2.75 8.85
N ILE A 230 -6.95 2.57 7.98
CA ILE A 230 -6.74 2.01 6.62
C ILE A 230 -5.82 2.92 5.80
N LEU A 231 -6.04 4.24 5.84
CA LEU A 231 -5.19 5.20 5.14
C LEU A 231 -3.75 5.14 5.63
N GLN A 232 -3.52 5.12 6.94
CA GLN A 232 -2.17 5.01 7.50
C GLN A 232 -1.51 3.67 7.19
N ALA A 233 -2.25 2.55 7.31
CA ALA A 233 -1.72 1.23 7.01
C ALA A 233 -1.41 1.04 5.53
N GLN A 234 -2.31 1.49 4.68
CA GLN A 234 -2.31 1.17 3.25
C GLN A 234 -1.81 2.31 2.34
N MET A 235 -1.61 3.51 2.88
CA MET A 235 -1.15 4.68 2.13
C MET A 235 -0.28 5.60 3.01
N PRO A 236 0.82 5.07 3.59
CA PRO A 236 1.69 5.84 4.49
C PRO A 236 2.34 7.05 3.79
N GLU A 237 2.48 7.02 2.46
CA GLU A 237 3.03 8.09 1.64
C GLU A 237 2.13 9.34 1.55
N LEU A 238 0.87 9.22 1.97
CA LEU A 238 -0.09 10.34 1.94
C LEU A 238 0.45 11.53 2.73
N GLY A 239 0.46 12.70 2.10
CA GLY A 239 1.08 13.91 2.63
C GLY A 239 2.44 14.25 1.99
N ALA A 240 3.06 13.28 1.29
CA ALA A 240 4.29 13.50 0.53
C ALA A 240 4.10 13.37 -1.00
N LEU A 241 2.87 13.12 -1.44
CA LEU A 241 2.53 12.85 -2.84
C LEU A 241 2.04 14.11 -3.55
N ARG A 242 2.19 14.15 -4.89
CA ARG A 242 1.43 15.06 -5.73
C ARG A 242 -0.03 14.61 -5.79
N ASP A 243 -0.97 15.53 -6.01
CA ASP A 243 -2.41 15.24 -6.06
C ASP A 243 -2.78 14.14 -7.07
N THR A 244 -2.12 14.14 -8.22
CA THR A 244 -2.30 13.13 -9.25
C THR A 244 -1.80 11.75 -8.81
N GLU A 245 -0.70 11.69 -8.09
CA GLU A 245 -0.14 10.46 -7.52
C GLU A 245 -1.03 9.89 -6.41
N ALA A 246 -1.50 10.75 -5.50
CA ALA A 246 -2.43 10.36 -4.45
C ALA A 246 -3.72 9.76 -5.04
N ALA A 247 -4.28 10.40 -6.07
CA ALA A 247 -5.45 9.88 -6.78
C ALA A 247 -5.17 8.56 -7.51
N ALA A 248 -4.01 8.42 -8.15
CA ALA A 248 -3.62 7.21 -8.86
C ALA A 248 -3.39 6.03 -7.91
N LEU A 249 -2.67 6.24 -6.79
CA LEU A 249 -2.44 5.20 -5.77
C LEU A 249 -3.74 4.75 -5.10
N ALA A 250 -4.70 5.66 -4.89
CA ALA A 250 -6.03 5.30 -4.41
C ALA A 250 -6.91 4.63 -5.48
N GLY A 251 -6.44 4.53 -6.73
CA GLY A 251 -7.20 3.98 -7.86
C GLY A 251 -8.38 4.87 -8.27
N LEU A 252 -8.23 6.19 -8.16
CA LEU A 252 -9.25 7.21 -8.46
C LEU A 252 -8.86 8.12 -9.62
N ALA A 253 -7.71 7.88 -10.25
CA ALA A 253 -7.32 8.57 -11.48
C ALA A 253 -8.14 8.03 -12.67
N PRO A 254 -8.78 8.89 -13.45
CA PRO A 254 -9.46 8.46 -14.66
C PRO A 254 -8.42 8.17 -15.75
N TYR A 255 -8.51 6.99 -16.34
CA TYR A 255 -7.73 6.62 -17.51
C TYR A 255 -8.58 6.78 -18.77
N ASN A 256 -8.01 7.41 -19.77
CA ASN A 256 -8.61 7.49 -21.11
C ASN A 256 -8.43 6.12 -21.79
N ARG A 257 -9.46 5.73 -22.53
CA ARG A 257 -9.40 4.61 -23.48
C ARG A 257 -9.67 5.14 -24.88
N ASP A 258 -8.95 6.20 -25.25
CA ASP A 258 -9.09 6.80 -26.57
C ASP A 258 -8.27 5.99 -27.57
N SER A 259 -8.87 5.58 -28.67
CA SER A 259 -8.21 4.93 -29.79
C SER A 259 -8.63 5.63 -31.10
N GLY A 260 -7.69 6.36 -31.72
CA GLY A 260 -7.95 7.12 -32.91
C GLY A 260 -9.06 8.19 -32.73
N PRO A 261 -10.03 8.34 -33.68
CA PRO A 261 -11.09 9.31 -33.51
C PRO A 261 -12.16 8.97 -32.47
N HIS A 262 -12.16 7.73 -31.93
CA HIS A 262 -13.11 7.32 -30.89
C HIS A 262 -12.67 7.78 -29.50
N LYS A 263 -13.42 8.71 -28.90
CA LYS A 263 -13.29 9.08 -27.48
C LYS A 263 -13.95 8.02 -26.63
N GLY A 264 -13.17 7.15 -26.00
CA GLY A 264 -13.65 6.12 -25.10
C GLY A 264 -14.18 6.69 -23.78
N THR A 265 -14.95 5.89 -23.05
CA THR A 265 -15.39 6.24 -21.69
C THR A 265 -14.22 6.23 -20.72
N ARG A 266 -14.07 7.29 -19.95
CA ARG A 266 -13.09 7.37 -18.87
C ARG A 266 -13.51 6.43 -17.74
N SER A 267 -12.60 5.53 -17.32
CA SER A 267 -12.81 4.63 -16.19
C SER A 267 -11.67 4.73 -15.21
N ILE A 268 -11.97 4.50 -13.92
CA ILE A 268 -10.93 4.33 -12.90
C ILE A 268 -10.41 2.89 -12.97
N TRP A 269 -9.08 2.71 -12.80
CA TRP A 269 -8.46 1.40 -12.83
C TRP A 269 -7.22 1.36 -11.94
N GLY A 270 -6.87 0.16 -11.42
CA GLY A 270 -5.67 -0.05 -10.62
C GLY A 270 -5.75 0.55 -9.21
N GLY A 271 -4.62 0.93 -8.66
CA GLY A 271 -4.48 1.46 -7.32
C GLY A 271 -4.81 0.46 -6.20
N ARG A 272 -4.81 0.96 -4.95
CA ARG A 272 -5.03 0.17 -3.73
C ARG A 272 -6.53 0.00 -3.47
N ALA A 273 -7.07 -1.17 -3.73
CA ALA A 273 -8.51 -1.44 -3.61
C ALA A 273 -9.07 -1.18 -2.20
N SER A 274 -8.33 -1.54 -1.15
CA SER A 274 -8.71 -1.30 0.24
C SER A 274 -8.87 0.20 0.56
N VAL A 275 -7.95 1.04 0.08
CA VAL A 275 -8.03 2.51 0.19
C VAL A 275 -9.25 3.04 -0.57
N ARG A 276 -9.48 2.57 -1.78
CA ARG A 276 -10.64 2.97 -2.58
C ARG A 276 -11.96 2.61 -1.91
N CYS A 277 -12.09 1.40 -1.34
CA CYS A 277 -13.27 0.99 -0.58
C CYS A 277 -13.48 1.86 0.67
N ALA A 278 -12.41 2.16 1.42
CA ALA A 278 -12.49 3.04 2.59
C ALA A 278 -12.94 4.46 2.20
N LEU A 279 -12.37 5.02 1.13
CA LEU A 279 -12.76 6.33 0.61
C LEU A 279 -14.19 6.36 0.05
N TYR A 280 -14.69 5.24 -0.48
CA TYR A 280 -16.09 5.12 -0.89
C TYR A 280 -17.05 5.28 0.30
N MET A 281 -16.79 4.56 1.40
CA MET A 281 -17.59 4.68 2.61
C MET A 281 -17.49 6.08 3.23
N ALA A 282 -16.28 6.65 3.24
CA ALA A 282 -16.04 8.02 3.68
C ALA A 282 -16.82 9.04 2.84
N ALA A 283 -16.83 8.89 1.51
CA ALA A 283 -17.54 9.79 0.60
C ALA A 283 -19.06 9.70 0.77
N LEU A 284 -19.62 8.50 0.99
CA LEU A 284 -21.04 8.33 1.31
C LEU A 284 -21.44 9.09 2.57
N SER A 285 -20.62 9.01 3.61
CA SER A 285 -20.85 9.74 4.86
C SER A 285 -20.64 11.26 4.64
N ALA A 286 -19.56 11.64 3.99
CA ALA A 286 -19.23 13.04 3.74
C ALA A 286 -20.30 13.79 2.93
N VAL A 287 -20.88 13.17 1.91
CA VAL A 287 -21.99 13.76 1.13
C VAL A 287 -23.24 14.00 2.00
N ARG A 288 -23.43 13.22 3.05
CA ARG A 288 -24.56 13.41 3.99
C ARG A 288 -24.30 14.52 5.01
N HIS A 289 -23.05 14.66 5.47
CA HIS A 289 -22.73 15.49 6.65
C HIS A 289 -21.89 16.73 6.33
N ASP A 290 -21.34 16.87 5.13
CA ASP A 290 -20.57 18.02 4.69
C ASP A 290 -21.30 18.81 3.60
N PRO A 291 -21.76 20.04 3.85
CA PRO A 291 -22.47 20.84 2.86
C PRO A 291 -21.67 21.09 1.57
N ILE A 292 -20.35 21.29 1.68
CA ILE A 292 -19.46 21.57 0.54
C ILE A 292 -19.39 20.36 -0.39
N LEU A 293 -19.20 19.16 0.18
CA LEU A 293 -19.11 17.91 -0.59
C LEU A 293 -20.50 17.49 -1.10
N ARG A 294 -21.56 17.75 -0.35
CA ARG A 294 -22.95 17.57 -0.79
C ARG A 294 -23.24 18.43 -2.02
N ASN A 295 -22.95 19.71 -1.95
CA ASN A 295 -23.18 20.65 -3.07
C ASN A 295 -22.37 20.25 -4.32
N PHE A 296 -21.13 19.80 -4.12
CA PHE A 296 -20.31 19.30 -5.21
C PHE A 296 -20.92 18.04 -5.85
N TYR A 297 -21.37 17.07 -5.04
CA TYR A 297 -22.05 15.86 -5.51
C TYR A 297 -23.34 16.20 -6.26
N THR A 298 -24.21 17.04 -5.68
CA THR A 298 -25.51 17.42 -6.24
C THR A 298 -25.34 18.14 -7.59
N ARG A 299 -24.33 19.05 -7.69
CA ARG A 299 -24.00 19.71 -8.97
C ARG A 299 -23.61 18.72 -10.05
N LEU A 300 -22.82 17.68 -9.73
CA LEU A 300 -22.45 16.64 -10.70
C LEU A 300 -23.66 15.80 -11.12
N ARG A 301 -24.57 15.51 -10.18
CA ARG A 301 -25.82 14.80 -10.45
C ARG A 301 -26.75 15.61 -11.36
N ALA A 302 -26.88 16.89 -11.10
CA ALA A 302 -27.65 17.83 -11.94
C ALA A 302 -27.06 17.94 -13.36
N ALA A 303 -25.71 17.85 -13.50
CA ALA A 303 -25.04 17.79 -14.80
C ALA A 303 -25.11 16.39 -15.47
N GLY A 304 -26.04 15.50 -15.06
CA GLY A 304 -26.30 14.20 -15.69
C GLY A 304 -25.29 13.08 -15.36
N LYS A 305 -24.34 13.29 -14.44
CA LYS A 305 -23.38 12.23 -14.07
C LYS A 305 -24.09 11.13 -13.29
N LYS A 306 -23.75 9.85 -13.58
CA LYS A 306 -24.26 8.71 -12.82
C LYS A 306 -23.85 8.80 -11.34
N PRO A 307 -24.66 8.28 -10.38
CA PRO A 307 -24.36 8.38 -8.93
C PRO A 307 -22.97 7.94 -8.54
N LEU A 308 -22.53 6.79 -9.03
CA LEU A 308 -21.20 6.25 -8.75
C LEU A 308 -20.06 7.12 -9.31
N VAL A 309 -20.26 7.73 -10.48
CA VAL A 309 -19.28 8.65 -11.09
C VAL A 309 -19.14 9.92 -10.26
N ALA A 310 -20.28 10.50 -9.82
CA ALA A 310 -20.27 11.68 -8.96
C ALA A 310 -19.61 11.37 -7.60
N LEU A 311 -19.90 10.20 -7.01
CA LEU A 311 -19.29 9.76 -5.76
C LEU A 311 -17.78 9.52 -5.93
N THR A 312 -17.34 8.93 -7.03
CA THR A 312 -15.90 8.76 -7.34
C THR A 312 -15.18 10.12 -7.43
N ALA A 313 -15.84 11.15 -7.95
CA ALA A 313 -15.28 12.50 -7.95
C ALA A 313 -15.14 13.08 -6.52
N VAL A 314 -16.12 12.80 -5.64
CA VAL A 314 -16.01 13.14 -4.19
C VAL A 314 -14.86 12.40 -3.54
N MET A 315 -14.71 11.09 -3.77
CA MET A 315 -13.59 10.28 -3.26
C MET A 315 -12.24 10.88 -3.67
N ARG A 316 -12.12 11.31 -4.94
CA ARG A 316 -10.90 11.95 -5.44
C ARG A 316 -10.64 13.29 -4.73
N LYS A 317 -11.67 14.11 -4.50
CA LYS A 317 -11.53 15.33 -3.69
C LYS A 317 -11.07 15.03 -2.27
N LEU A 318 -11.65 14.00 -1.65
CA LEU A 318 -11.26 13.59 -0.30
C LEU A 318 -9.79 13.19 -0.22
N VAL A 319 -9.29 12.32 -1.10
CA VAL A 319 -7.89 11.88 -1.03
C VAL A 319 -6.92 13.04 -1.27
N VAL A 320 -7.24 13.97 -2.18
CA VAL A 320 -6.43 15.18 -2.41
C VAL A 320 -6.46 16.08 -1.19
N LEU A 321 -7.62 16.32 -0.59
CA LEU A 321 -7.76 17.10 0.64
C LEU A 321 -6.93 16.51 1.78
N LEU A 322 -7.01 15.20 2.00
CA LEU A 322 -6.24 14.47 3.01
C LEU A 322 -4.73 14.58 2.76
N ASN A 323 -4.30 14.50 1.50
CA ASN A 323 -2.92 14.70 1.11
C ASN A 323 -2.43 16.12 1.49
N HIS A 324 -3.19 17.15 1.16
CA HIS A 324 -2.86 18.53 1.53
C HIS A 324 -2.86 18.76 3.04
N MET A 325 -3.81 18.18 3.77
CA MET A 325 -3.85 18.29 5.23
C MET A 325 -2.62 17.68 5.89
N LEU A 326 -2.13 16.56 5.38
CA LEU A 326 -0.95 15.89 5.94
C LEU A 326 0.36 16.56 5.50
N SER A 327 0.41 17.16 4.31
CA SER A 327 1.60 17.86 3.82
C SER A 327 1.83 19.22 4.46
N LYS A 328 0.75 19.92 4.87
CA LYS A 328 0.82 21.28 5.40
C LYS A 328 0.30 21.33 6.84
N PRO A 329 1.16 21.35 7.86
CA PRO A 329 0.73 21.41 9.27
C PRO A 329 -0.20 22.56 9.62
N THR A 330 -0.08 23.69 8.94
CA THR A 330 -0.90 24.89 9.15
C THR A 330 -2.23 24.88 8.39
N PHE A 331 -2.47 23.89 7.52
CA PHE A 331 -3.71 23.81 6.75
C PHE A 331 -4.89 23.57 7.68
N LYS A 332 -5.87 24.46 7.62
CA LYS A 332 -7.14 24.36 8.35
C LYS A 332 -8.27 24.11 7.34
N LEU A 333 -9.20 23.25 7.71
CA LEU A 333 -10.45 23.12 6.95
C LEU A 333 -11.21 24.45 6.99
N ALA A 334 -11.80 24.83 5.87
CA ALA A 334 -12.67 26.01 5.84
C ALA A 334 -13.78 25.87 6.90
N VAL A 335 -14.02 26.98 7.63
CA VAL A 335 -15.13 27.04 8.59
C VAL A 335 -16.42 26.73 7.82
N ARG A 336 -17.17 25.76 8.31
CA ARG A 336 -18.41 25.31 7.68
C ARG A 336 -19.55 26.14 8.26
N PRO A 337 -20.38 26.77 7.45
CA PRO A 337 -21.63 27.28 7.95
C PRO A 337 -22.49 26.11 8.46
N ASN A 338 -23.03 26.26 9.65
CA ASN A 338 -23.99 25.34 10.24
C ASN A 338 -25.22 25.15 9.35
#